data_f41523658b6c5e64bf0f4ac0ae1a6642
#
_entry.id   f41523658b6c5e64bf0f4ac0ae1a6642
#
_cell.length_a   1.000
_cell.length_b   1.000
_cell.length_c   1.000
_cell.angle_alpha   90.00
_cell.angle_beta   90.00
_cell.angle_gamma   90.00
#
_symmetry.space_group_name_H-M   'P 1'
#
loop_
_entity.id
_entity.type
_entity.pdbx_description
1 polymer ?
#
loop_
_entity_poly.entity_id
_entity_poly.type
_entity_poly.pdbx_seq_one_letter_code
_entity_poly.pdbx_strand_id
1 'polypeptide(L)'
;MTIVDAHHHPYRWVLFTGICGVYFAFGVVAMSIPPLVGEIRADLGLSRGSMGLALGAWQVVYIVSAPVGGRLIDRLGIHHGILLGAIVVTASGLVRAAATGFGSFWLAIALFGVGGPLVSAGAPKAVGLWFGAERERRLAIGIYSTMPAIGGMATLVFSNSVLMPLTGSWRATVVIETGVMVVAMGVWLVVSGRAPEPPMAVVPPRGSVAIGRKGLLASSEFRLVLLLGLGVMFIGHGLGGWMPEVLREHSGFSAMAAANWVALGGLVGVVASLVVPRRTERHRLPSAMAMILVAVAVGVAAVVVLPTVLDPISVAMAGLRSAMMPLVLVALMESDAVEPSNTGVAYGLWFAVAEIGGVTGPLVLGRVADTSAGFGGALLLVALVCVLMLVPVRRMRRFTDRDLRR
;
A
#
# COMPACT_ATOMS: atom_id res chain seq x y z
N MET A 1 16.48 34.39 -7.91
CA MET A 1 15.13 33.93 -7.53
C MET A 1 15.16 33.56 -6.07
N THR A 2 14.51 34.32 -5.20
CA THR A 2 14.52 34.07 -3.75
C THR A 2 13.68 32.84 -3.41
N ILE A 3 14.00 32.15 -2.31
CA ILE A 3 13.28 30.92 -1.83
C ILE A 3 11.77 31.17 -1.73
N VAL A 4 11.33 32.38 -1.46
CA VAL A 4 9.91 32.81 -1.36
C VAL A 4 9.19 32.72 -2.72
N ASP A 5 9.89 32.97 -3.85
CA ASP A 5 9.28 33.00 -5.18
C ASP A 5 8.93 31.60 -5.72
N ALA A 6 9.70 30.57 -5.38
CA ALA A 6 9.46 29.23 -5.88
C ALA A 6 8.23 28.55 -5.26
N HIS A 7 7.90 28.84 -4.00
CA HIS A 7 6.71 28.31 -3.31
C HIS A 7 5.38 28.86 -3.87
N HIS A 8 5.42 29.99 -4.58
CA HIS A 8 4.26 30.62 -5.23
C HIS A 8 4.24 30.45 -6.75
N HIS A 9 5.26 29.77 -7.34
CA HIS A 9 5.32 29.59 -8.78
C HIS A 9 4.16 28.72 -9.28
N PRO A 10 3.33 29.19 -10.23
CA PRO A 10 2.13 28.45 -10.70
C PRO A 10 2.47 27.07 -11.29
N TYR A 11 3.68 26.88 -11.77
CA TYR A 11 4.16 25.61 -12.32
C TYR A 11 4.16 24.45 -11.31
N ARG A 12 4.09 24.74 -10.00
CA ARG A 12 3.99 23.69 -8.96
C ARG A 12 2.80 22.75 -9.18
N TRP A 13 1.67 23.27 -9.66
CA TRP A 13 0.49 22.46 -9.95
C TRP A 13 0.68 21.60 -11.21
N VAL A 14 1.39 22.08 -12.22
CA VAL A 14 1.76 21.31 -13.41
C VAL A 14 2.69 20.15 -13.02
N LEU A 15 3.72 20.43 -12.22
CA LEU A 15 4.61 19.38 -11.67
C LEU A 15 3.83 18.35 -10.85
N PHE A 16 2.88 18.84 -10.05
CA PHE A 16 2.03 18.00 -9.21
C PHE A 16 1.15 17.04 -10.01
N THR A 17 0.60 17.46 -11.17
CA THR A 17 -0.15 16.55 -12.04
C THR A 17 0.73 15.41 -12.56
N GLY A 18 2.00 15.69 -12.89
CA GLY A 18 2.98 14.66 -13.25
C GLY A 18 3.22 13.64 -12.12
N ILE A 19 3.37 14.14 -10.88
CA ILE A 19 3.50 13.27 -9.69
C ILE A 19 2.25 12.38 -9.54
N CYS A 20 1.06 12.96 -9.62
CA CYS A 20 -0.20 12.22 -9.52
C CYS A 20 -0.31 11.15 -10.62
N GLY A 21 0.10 11.47 -11.84
CA GLY A 21 0.13 10.51 -12.96
C GLY A 21 1.05 9.32 -12.69
N VAL A 22 2.27 9.57 -12.20
CA VAL A 22 3.21 8.50 -11.84
C VAL A 22 2.68 7.65 -10.69
N TYR A 23 2.07 8.26 -9.67
CA TYR A 23 1.49 7.53 -8.54
C TYR A 23 0.27 6.71 -8.93
N PHE A 24 -0.58 7.23 -9.80
CA PHE A 24 -1.69 6.47 -10.37
C PHE A 24 -1.17 5.24 -11.14
N ALA A 25 -0.21 5.46 -12.04
CA ALA A 25 0.39 4.37 -12.83
C ALA A 25 1.14 3.35 -11.95
N PHE A 26 1.79 3.80 -10.87
CA PHE A 26 2.37 2.93 -9.86
C PHE A 26 1.34 2.00 -9.25
N GLY A 27 0.16 2.53 -8.89
CA GLY A 27 -0.97 1.73 -8.40
C GLY A 27 -1.50 0.74 -9.44
N VAL A 28 -1.57 1.14 -10.71
CA VAL A 28 -1.96 0.26 -11.82
C VAL A 28 -1.03 -0.95 -11.90
N VAL A 29 0.29 -0.73 -11.97
CA VAL A 29 1.27 -1.83 -12.06
C VAL A 29 1.32 -2.68 -10.80
N ALA A 30 1.16 -2.07 -9.61
CA ALA A 30 1.14 -2.80 -8.35
C ALA A 30 -0.04 -3.79 -8.28
N MET A 31 -1.21 -3.39 -8.79
CA MET A 31 -2.45 -4.18 -8.73
C MET A 31 -2.74 -4.97 -10.01
N SER A 32 -1.78 -5.07 -10.95
CA SER A 32 -1.99 -5.81 -12.21
C SER A 32 -2.14 -7.33 -12.05
N ILE A 33 -1.71 -7.89 -10.94
CA ILE A 33 -1.73 -9.36 -10.71
C ILE A 33 -3.02 -9.84 -10.02
N PRO A 34 -3.55 -9.22 -8.94
CA PRO A 34 -4.70 -9.72 -8.20
C PRO A 34 -5.93 -10.09 -9.04
N PRO A 35 -6.37 -9.30 -10.05
CA PRO A 35 -7.52 -9.67 -10.87
C PRO A 35 -7.26 -10.83 -11.84
N LEU A 36 -5.98 -11.19 -12.08
CA LEU A 36 -5.54 -12.18 -13.07
C LEU A 36 -4.91 -13.43 -12.42
N VAL A 37 -5.02 -13.56 -11.10
CA VAL A 37 -4.36 -14.64 -10.33
C VAL A 37 -4.73 -16.02 -10.86
N GLY A 38 -6.00 -16.27 -11.19
CA GLY A 38 -6.44 -17.56 -11.70
C GLY A 38 -5.81 -17.93 -13.02
N GLU A 39 -5.82 -17.00 -13.98
CA GLU A 39 -5.25 -17.16 -15.32
C GLU A 39 -3.73 -17.36 -15.27
N ILE A 40 -3.04 -16.57 -14.46
CA ILE A 40 -1.59 -16.66 -14.27
C ILE A 40 -1.22 -18.01 -13.63
N ARG A 41 -1.96 -18.43 -12.60
CA ARG A 41 -1.72 -19.72 -11.93
C ARG A 41 -1.91 -20.90 -12.90
N ALA A 42 -2.97 -20.86 -13.71
CA ALA A 42 -3.26 -21.90 -14.69
C ALA A 42 -2.17 -22.00 -15.75
N ASP A 43 -1.71 -20.86 -16.26
CA ASP A 43 -0.72 -20.78 -17.34
C ASP A 43 0.70 -21.14 -16.85
N LEU A 44 1.10 -20.70 -15.66
CA LEU A 44 2.44 -20.95 -15.09
C LEU A 44 2.52 -22.21 -14.21
N GLY A 45 1.43 -22.96 -14.02
CA GLY A 45 1.36 -24.17 -13.21
C GLY A 45 1.62 -23.90 -11.71
N LEU A 46 1.16 -22.76 -11.17
CA LEU A 46 1.46 -22.38 -9.78
C LEU A 46 0.40 -22.88 -8.79
N SER A 47 0.84 -23.42 -7.64
CA SER A 47 -0.02 -23.59 -6.48
C SER A 47 -0.45 -22.24 -5.90
N ARG A 48 -1.50 -22.22 -5.06
CA ARG A 48 -1.90 -20.99 -4.36
C ARG A 48 -0.80 -20.49 -3.42
N GLY A 49 -0.09 -21.42 -2.74
CA GLY A 49 1.05 -21.09 -1.89
C GLY A 49 2.20 -20.43 -2.65
N SER A 50 2.56 -20.96 -3.83
CA SER A 50 3.60 -20.37 -4.71
C SER A 50 3.18 -18.99 -5.21
N MET A 51 1.91 -18.84 -5.61
CA MET A 51 1.36 -17.56 -6.03
C MET A 51 1.35 -16.54 -4.88
N GLY A 52 0.98 -16.96 -3.66
CA GLY A 52 1.04 -16.12 -2.46
C GLY A 52 2.44 -15.64 -2.14
N LEU A 53 3.46 -16.51 -2.31
CA LEU A 53 4.86 -16.14 -2.18
C LEU A 53 5.30 -15.14 -3.25
N ALA A 54 4.81 -15.29 -4.49
CA ALA A 54 5.09 -14.34 -5.56
C ALA A 54 4.43 -12.98 -5.29
N LEU A 55 3.19 -12.94 -4.81
CA LEU A 55 2.50 -11.70 -4.42
C LEU A 55 3.24 -10.93 -3.32
N GLY A 56 3.94 -11.62 -2.41
CA GLY A 56 4.76 -11.03 -1.35
C GLY A 56 6.18 -10.62 -1.79
N ALA A 57 6.60 -10.92 -3.02
CA ALA A 57 7.99 -10.76 -3.46
C ALA A 57 8.48 -9.30 -3.44
N TRP A 58 7.65 -8.36 -3.84
CA TRP A 58 8.05 -6.96 -3.90
C TRP A 58 8.27 -6.34 -2.51
N GLN A 59 7.51 -6.78 -1.49
CA GLN A 59 7.67 -6.30 -0.11
C GLN A 59 9.01 -6.73 0.48
N VAL A 60 9.45 -7.99 0.21
CA VAL A 60 10.76 -8.49 0.66
C VAL A 60 11.87 -7.57 0.16
N VAL A 61 11.84 -7.24 -1.12
CA VAL A 61 12.86 -6.39 -1.74
C VAL A 61 12.71 -4.94 -1.33
N TYR A 62 11.47 -4.46 -1.17
CA TYR A 62 11.18 -3.09 -0.76
C TYR A 62 11.79 -2.74 0.60
N ILE A 63 11.70 -3.65 1.59
CA ILE A 63 12.29 -3.46 2.93
C ILE A 63 13.79 -3.14 2.81
N VAL A 64 14.51 -3.88 1.96
CA VAL A 64 15.97 -3.73 1.79
C VAL A 64 16.30 -2.51 0.91
N SER A 65 15.52 -2.28 -0.14
CA SER A 65 15.77 -1.22 -1.12
C SER A 65 15.34 0.18 -0.67
N ALA A 66 14.39 0.30 0.26
CA ALA A 66 13.86 1.59 0.69
C ALA A 66 14.94 2.55 1.27
N PRO A 67 15.85 2.11 2.17
CA PRO A 67 16.92 2.99 2.65
C PRO A 67 17.91 3.40 1.57
N VAL A 68 18.15 2.52 0.58
CA VAL A 68 19.02 2.80 -0.57
C VAL A 68 18.34 3.78 -1.53
N GLY A 69 17.06 3.55 -1.84
CA GLY A 69 16.26 4.42 -2.69
C GLY A 69 16.15 5.84 -2.15
N GLY A 70 15.96 6.01 -0.85
CA GLY A 70 15.96 7.32 -0.21
C GLY A 70 17.28 8.09 -0.43
N ARG A 71 18.43 7.42 -0.22
CA ARG A 71 19.76 8.03 -0.46
C ARG A 71 19.99 8.32 -1.95
N LEU A 72 19.49 7.47 -2.82
CA LEU A 72 19.64 7.62 -4.26
C LEU A 72 18.85 8.83 -4.77
N ILE A 73 17.62 9.05 -4.29
CA ILE A 73 16.85 10.26 -4.57
C ILE A 73 17.55 11.52 -4.04
N ASP A 74 18.21 11.43 -2.86
CA ASP A 74 18.98 12.55 -2.32
C ASP A 74 20.14 12.96 -3.24
N ARG A 75 20.76 11.98 -3.91
CA ARG A 75 21.89 12.20 -4.83
C ARG A 75 21.48 12.58 -6.24
N LEU A 76 20.47 11.91 -6.80
CA LEU A 76 20.02 12.11 -8.19
C LEU A 76 19.07 13.30 -8.33
N GLY A 77 18.49 13.78 -7.22
CA GLY A 77 17.38 14.72 -7.24
C GLY A 77 16.04 14.03 -7.58
N ILE A 78 14.96 14.78 -7.38
CA ILE A 78 13.59 14.27 -7.51
C ILE A 78 13.28 13.83 -8.95
N HIS A 79 13.68 14.65 -9.93
CA HIS A 79 13.45 14.39 -11.35
C HIS A 79 13.98 13.02 -11.79
N HIS A 80 15.28 12.80 -11.64
CA HIS A 80 15.92 11.55 -12.07
C HIS A 80 15.58 10.37 -11.15
N GLY A 81 15.36 10.62 -9.84
CA GLY A 81 14.97 9.58 -8.90
C GLY A 81 13.61 8.97 -9.22
N ILE A 82 12.58 9.79 -9.45
CA ILE A 82 11.25 9.32 -9.86
C ILE A 82 11.31 8.64 -11.24
N LEU A 83 12.06 9.21 -12.19
CA LEU A 83 12.24 8.65 -13.51
C LEU A 83 12.87 7.24 -13.45
N LEU A 84 13.95 7.07 -12.70
CA LEU A 84 14.59 5.77 -12.50
C LEU A 84 13.64 4.77 -11.85
N GLY A 85 12.89 5.19 -10.83
CA GLY A 85 11.86 4.35 -10.21
C GLY A 85 10.80 3.91 -11.21
N ALA A 86 10.28 4.82 -12.04
CA ALA A 86 9.30 4.52 -13.06
C ALA A 86 9.84 3.55 -14.14
N ILE A 87 11.10 3.71 -14.56
CA ILE A 87 11.77 2.77 -15.47
C ILE A 87 11.82 1.36 -14.87
N VAL A 88 12.25 1.22 -13.62
CA VAL A 88 12.34 -0.08 -12.94
C VAL A 88 10.95 -0.71 -12.75
N VAL A 89 9.94 0.08 -12.39
CA VAL A 89 8.55 -0.38 -12.28
C VAL A 89 8.01 -0.83 -13.65
N THR A 90 8.30 -0.10 -14.73
CA THR A 90 7.95 -0.50 -16.10
C THR A 90 8.64 -1.82 -16.48
N ALA A 91 9.93 -1.94 -16.22
CA ALA A 91 10.68 -3.18 -16.47
C ALA A 91 10.06 -4.35 -15.70
N SER A 92 9.67 -4.15 -14.42
CA SER A 92 8.96 -5.17 -13.64
C SER A 92 7.68 -5.64 -14.34
N GLY A 93 6.83 -4.72 -14.81
CA GLY A 93 5.59 -5.06 -15.51
C GLY A 93 5.84 -5.86 -16.81
N LEU A 94 6.80 -5.44 -17.62
CA LEU A 94 7.14 -6.13 -18.87
C LEU A 94 7.74 -7.53 -18.62
N VAL A 95 8.63 -7.66 -17.63
CA VAL A 95 9.23 -8.96 -17.26
C VAL A 95 8.18 -9.90 -16.67
N ARG A 96 7.15 -9.39 -15.95
CA ARG A 96 6.00 -10.22 -15.51
C ARG A 96 5.31 -10.87 -16.71
N ALA A 97 5.03 -10.09 -17.77
CA ALA A 97 4.38 -10.60 -18.96
C ALA A 97 5.25 -11.62 -19.75
N ALA A 98 6.56 -11.58 -19.60
CA ALA A 98 7.50 -12.53 -20.20
C ALA A 98 7.80 -13.76 -19.33
N ALA A 99 7.20 -13.86 -18.14
CA ALA A 99 7.49 -14.95 -17.21
C ALA A 99 7.01 -16.30 -17.73
N THR A 100 7.83 -17.34 -17.54
CA THR A 100 7.57 -18.71 -18.00
C THR A 100 7.43 -19.72 -16.87
N GLY A 101 7.54 -19.28 -15.59
CA GLY A 101 7.41 -20.12 -14.42
C GLY A 101 7.60 -19.31 -13.14
N PHE A 102 7.54 -19.99 -11.99
CA PHE A 102 7.59 -19.38 -10.67
C PHE A 102 8.80 -18.45 -10.48
N GLY A 103 10.02 -18.91 -10.79
CA GLY A 103 11.25 -18.14 -10.52
C GLY A 103 11.30 -16.82 -11.29
N SER A 104 11.01 -16.84 -12.60
CA SER A 104 10.97 -15.64 -13.45
C SER A 104 9.84 -14.70 -13.04
N PHE A 105 8.68 -15.23 -12.65
CA PHE A 105 7.55 -14.43 -12.20
C PHE A 105 7.82 -13.78 -10.84
N TRP A 106 8.40 -14.54 -9.89
CA TRP A 106 8.80 -14.02 -8.58
C TRP A 106 9.82 -12.89 -8.70
N LEU A 107 10.86 -13.10 -9.52
CA LEU A 107 11.89 -12.08 -9.76
C LEU A 107 11.31 -10.82 -10.43
N ALA A 108 10.36 -10.99 -11.37
CA ALA A 108 9.69 -9.88 -12.01
C ALA A 108 8.90 -9.01 -11.02
N ILE A 109 8.19 -9.64 -10.07
CA ILE A 109 7.48 -8.92 -9.01
C ILE A 109 8.46 -8.32 -8.00
N ALA A 110 9.54 -9.04 -7.66
CA ALA A 110 10.59 -8.53 -6.77
C ALA A 110 11.26 -7.25 -7.32
N LEU A 111 11.41 -7.16 -8.64
CA LEU A 111 11.96 -5.97 -9.31
C LEU A 111 11.11 -4.70 -9.05
N PHE A 112 9.78 -4.83 -8.93
CA PHE A 112 8.92 -3.73 -8.48
C PHE A 112 9.35 -3.17 -7.13
N GLY A 113 9.78 -4.05 -6.21
CA GLY A 113 10.29 -3.68 -4.90
C GLY A 113 11.58 -2.85 -4.94
N VAL A 114 12.36 -2.91 -6.02
CA VAL A 114 13.53 -2.04 -6.22
C VAL A 114 13.12 -0.63 -6.66
N GLY A 115 12.20 -0.51 -7.60
CA GLY A 115 11.75 0.78 -8.15
C GLY A 115 10.77 1.51 -7.23
N GLY A 116 9.96 0.77 -6.47
CA GLY A 116 8.92 1.31 -5.62
C GLY A 116 9.37 2.40 -4.65
N PRO A 117 10.45 2.21 -3.87
CA PRO A 117 10.96 3.22 -2.95
C PRO A 117 11.36 4.54 -3.62
N LEU A 118 11.86 4.49 -4.86
CA LEU A 118 12.21 5.70 -5.61
C LEU A 118 10.98 6.53 -5.98
N VAL A 119 9.91 5.86 -6.41
CA VAL A 119 8.64 6.54 -6.67
C VAL A 119 8.04 7.06 -5.37
N SER A 120 7.90 6.22 -4.35
CA SER A 120 7.19 6.56 -3.12
C SER A 120 7.89 7.60 -2.23
N ALA A 121 9.22 7.71 -2.29
CA ALA A 121 9.97 8.75 -1.60
C ALA A 121 10.03 10.06 -2.41
N GLY A 122 9.87 10.00 -3.72
CA GLY A 122 9.96 11.17 -4.61
C GLY A 122 8.82 12.17 -4.41
N ALA A 123 7.58 11.71 -4.32
CA ALA A 123 6.42 12.59 -4.23
C ALA A 123 6.37 13.43 -2.94
N PRO A 124 6.53 12.87 -1.71
CA PRO A 124 6.53 13.68 -0.51
C PRO A 124 7.67 14.73 -0.52
N LYS A 125 8.84 14.39 -1.08
CA LYS A 125 9.93 15.35 -1.26
C LYS A 125 9.57 16.47 -2.22
N ALA A 126 9.00 16.13 -3.38
CA ALA A 126 8.57 17.10 -4.36
C ALA A 126 7.51 18.04 -3.77
N VAL A 127 6.49 17.50 -3.09
CA VAL A 127 5.46 18.30 -2.44
C VAL A 127 6.06 19.20 -1.35
N GLY A 128 7.00 18.68 -0.54
CA GLY A 128 7.69 19.47 0.48
C GLY A 128 8.48 20.65 -0.07
N LEU A 129 9.10 20.51 -1.26
CA LEU A 129 9.89 21.55 -1.91
C LEU A 129 9.03 22.61 -2.62
N TRP A 130 7.91 22.20 -3.26
CA TRP A 130 7.15 23.09 -4.12
C TRP A 130 5.94 23.74 -3.44
N PHE A 131 5.45 23.19 -2.31
CA PHE A 131 4.29 23.70 -1.61
C PHE A 131 4.68 24.25 -0.24
N GLY A 132 4.89 25.56 -0.16
CA GLY A 132 5.26 26.26 1.08
C GLY A 132 4.07 26.47 2.02
N ALA A 133 2.89 26.84 1.49
CA ALA A 133 1.69 27.06 2.29
C ALA A 133 1.16 25.74 2.86
N GLU A 134 0.97 25.68 4.18
CA GLU A 134 0.57 24.46 4.90
C GLU A 134 -0.75 23.86 4.39
N ARG A 135 -1.73 24.72 4.08
CA ARG A 135 -3.03 24.29 3.54
C ARG A 135 -2.90 23.61 2.18
N GLU A 136 -2.12 24.21 1.25
CA GLU A 136 -1.89 23.63 -0.07
C GLU A 136 -1.07 22.36 -0.01
N ARG A 137 -0.05 22.33 0.85
CA ARG A 137 0.77 21.13 1.08
C ARG A 137 -0.05 19.96 1.60
N ARG A 138 -0.95 20.20 2.60
CA ARG A 138 -1.87 19.17 3.10
C ARG A 138 -2.81 18.66 2.01
N LEU A 139 -3.34 19.57 1.16
CA LEU A 139 -4.19 19.19 0.04
C LEU A 139 -3.42 18.31 -0.96
N ALA A 140 -2.21 18.71 -1.36
CA ALA A 140 -1.37 17.96 -2.27
C ALA A 140 -1.03 16.56 -1.72
N ILE A 141 -0.65 16.46 -0.43
CA ILE A 141 -0.40 15.16 0.23
C ILE A 141 -1.66 14.29 0.17
N GLY A 142 -2.83 14.83 0.51
CA GLY A 142 -4.10 14.10 0.46
C GLY A 142 -4.40 13.56 -0.94
N ILE A 143 -4.20 14.37 -1.97
CA ILE A 143 -4.48 13.97 -3.37
C ILE A 143 -3.49 12.89 -3.83
N TYR A 144 -2.17 13.13 -3.80
CA TYR A 144 -1.24 12.16 -4.37
C TYR A 144 -1.25 10.82 -3.63
N SER A 145 -1.48 10.83 -2.31
CA SER A 145 -1.52 9.60 -1.52
C SER A 145 -2.71 8.67 -1.86
N THR A 146 -3.77 9.20 -2.48
CA THR A 146 -4.90 8.39 -2.95
C THR A 146 -4.70 7.83 -4.37
N MET A 147 -3.77 8.40 -5.15
CA MET A 147 -3.58 8.01 -6.56
C MET A 147 -3.25 6.53 -6.75
N PRO A 148 -2.38 5.88 -5.94
CA PRO A 148 -2.12 4.44 -6.10
C PRO A 148 -3.37 3.58 -5.86
N ALA A 149 -4.21 3.96 -4.89
CA ALA A 149 -5.46 3.25 -4.64
C ALA A 149 -6.44 3.39 -5.82
N ILE A 150 -6.54 4.58 -6.39
CA ILE A 150 -7.39 4.85 -7.58
C ILE A 150 -6.86 4.07 -8.78
N GLY A 151 -5.53 4.06 -9.02
CA GLY A 151 -4.91 3.27 -10.07
C GLY A 151 -5.16 1.77 -9.89
N GLY A 152 -5.00 1.26 -8.68
CA GLY A 152 -5.29 -0.13 -8.37
C GLY A 152 -6.77 -0.51 -8.55
N MET A 153 -7.70 0.36 -8.17
CA MET A 153 -9.13 0.14 -8.45
C MET A 153 -9.43 0.16 -9.94
N ALA A 154 -8.82 1.09 -10.69
CA ALA A 154 -8.95 1.11 -12.15
C ALA A 154 -8.49 -0.22 -12.75
N THR A 155 -7.36 -0.76 -12.34
CA THR A 155 -6.87 -2.07 -12.76
C THR A 155 -7.87 -3.18 -12.44
N LEU A 156 -8.37 -3.25 -11.21
CA LEU A 156 -9.38 -4.27 -10.84
C LEU A 156 -10.61 -4.23 -11.76
N VAL A 157 -11.08 -3.04 -12.10
CA VAL A 157 -12.24 -2.88 -12.99
C VAL A 157 -11.88 -3.20 -14.45
N PHE A 158 -10.80 -2.61 -14.98
CA PHE A 158 -10.51 -2.67 -16.40
C PHE A 158 -9.90 -4.01 -16.84
N SER A 159 -9.11 -4.70 -16.01
CA SER A 159 -8.46 -5.97 -16.37
C SER A 159 -9.48 -7.00 -16.88
N ASN A 160 -10.50 -7.32 -16.09
CA ASN A 160 -11.48 -8.37 -16.42
C ASN A 160 -12.72 -7.86 -17.17
N SER A 161 -13.04 -6.56 -17.07
CA SER A 161 -14.20 -6.00 -17.77
C SER A 161 -13.89 -5.59 -19.22
N VAL A 162 -12.63 -5.24 -19.50
CA VAL A 162 -12.24 -4.67 -20.81
C VAL A 162 -11.05 -5.39 -21.41
N LEU A 163 -9.91 -5.44 -20.69
CA LEU A 163 -8.65 -5.86 -21.30
C LEU A 163 -8.60 -7.37 -21.58
N MET A 164 -9.02 -8.21 -20.65
CA MET A 164 -9.08 -9.67 -20.88
C MET A 164 -10.05 -10.06 -21.99
N PRO A 165 -11.28 -9.51 -22.07
CA PRO A 165 -12.18 -9.76 -23.22
C PRO A 165 -11.60 -9.32 -24.57
N LEU A 166 -10.85 -8.22 -24.60
CA LEU A 166 -10.25 -7.71 -25.85
C LEU A 166 -9.00 -8.48 -26.28
N THR A 167 -8.17 -8.92 -25.33
CA THR A 167 -6.85 -9.50 -25.63
C THR A 167 -6.83 -11.02 -25.59
N GLY A 168 -7.73 -11.64 -24.82
CA GLY A 168 -7.70 -13.08 -24.53
C GLY A 168 -6.44 -13.54 -23.77
N SER A 169 -5.63 -12.60 -23.24
CA SER A 169 -4.31 -12.90 -22.69
C SER A 169 -3.98 -12.05 -21.47
N TRP A 170 -3.69 -12.71 -20.34
CA TRP A 170 -3.23 -12.02 -19.16
C TRP A 170 -1.90 -11.28 -19.38
N ARG A 171 -1.01 -11.83 -20.24
CA ARG A 171 0.26 -11.20 -20.61
C ARG A 171 0.04 -9.88 -21.33
N ALA A 172 -0.82 -9.88 -22.35
CA ALA A 172 -1.16 -8.66 -23.08
C ALA A 172 -1.84 -7.63 -22.18
N THR A 173 -2.72 -8.08 -21.27
CA THR A 173 -3.37 -7.22 -20.27
C THR A 173 -2.32 -6.53 -19.41
N VAL A 174 -1.36 -7.27 -18.83
CA VAL A 174 -0.28 -6.71 -17.99
C VAL A 174 0.61 -5.75 -18.79
N VAL A 175 0.88 -6.03 -20.08
CA VAL A 175 1.65 -5.10 -20.94
C VAL A 175 0.90 -3.80 -21.16
N ILE A 176 -0.40 -3.83 -21.43
CA ILE A 176 -1.24 -2.64 -21.63
C ILE A 176 -1.28 -1.81 -20.32
N GLU A 177 -1.50 -2.46 -19.18
CA GLU A 177 -1.49 -1.81 -17.87
C GLU A 177 -0.13 -1.17 -17.57
N THR A 178 0.96 -1.85 -17.92
CA THR A 178 2.32 -1.32 -17.79
C THR A 178 2.54 -0.11 -18.72
N GLY A 179 1.88 -0.08 -19.88
CA GLY A 179 1.88 1.06 -20.79
C GLY A 179 1.39 2.36 -20.16
N VAL A 180 0.50 2.29 -19.15
CA VAL A 180 0.07 3.45 -18.38
C VAL A 180 1.27 4.10 -17.65
N MET A 181 2.22 3.29 -17.13
CA MET A 181 3.43 3.81 -16.51
C MET A 181 4.35 4.46 -17.54
N VAL A 182 4.45 3.90 -18.76
CA VAL A 182 5.23 4.50 -19.84
C VAL A 182 4.69 5.87 -20.23
N VAL A 183 3.36 6.01 -20.33
CA VAL A 183 2.70 7.30 -20.59
C VAL A 183 2.96 8.28 -19.44
N ALA A 184 2.78 7.85 -18.20
CA ALA A 184 3.02 8.70 -17.03
C ALA A 184 4.50 9.14 -16.93
N MET A 185 5.43 8.27 -17.29
CA MET A 185 6.86 8.56 -17.38
C MET A 185 7.16 9.62 -18.47
N GLY A 186 6.53 9.50 -19.64
CA GLY A 186 6.64 10.51 -20.71
C GLY A 186 6.13 11.88 -20.27
N VAL A 187 4.96 11.92 -19.62
CA VAL A 187 4.41 13.15 -19.01
C VAL A 187 5.37 13.70 -17.96
N TRP A 188 5.91 12.85 -17.09
CA TRP A 188 6.87 13.26 -16.06
C TRP A 188 8.14 13.87 -16.67
N LEU A 189 8.70 13.26 -17.69
CA LEU A 189 9.89 13.79 -18.41
C LEU A 189 9.63 15.20 -18.95
N VAL A 190 8.48 15.41 -19.60
CA VAL A 190 8.13 16.71 -20.18
C VAL A 190 7.91 17.76 -19.09
N VAL A 191 7.13 17.39 -18.07
CA VAL A 191 6.74 18.33 -17.00
C VAL A 191 7.93 18.66 -16.10
N SER A 192 8.71 17.67 -15.66
CA SER A 192 9.82 17.91 -14.77
C SER A 192 11.04 18.53 -15.48
N GLY A 193 11.22 18.24 -16.79
CA GLY A 193 12.28 18.86 -17.60
C GLY A 193 12.05 20.35 -17.89
N ARG A 194 10.82 20.83 -17.79
CA ARG A 194 10.48 22.26 -17.92
C ARG A 194 10.32 22.97 -16.58
N ALA A 195 10.44 22.24 -15.49
CA ALA A 195 10.33 22.82 -14.15
C ALA A 195 11.48 23.80 -13.90
N PRO A 196 11.22 25.00 -13.36
CA PRO A 196 12.29 25.87 -12.89
C PRO A 196 13.11 25.15 -11.80
N GLU A 197 14.32 25.63 -11.55
CA GLU A 197 15.18 25.05 -10.50
C GLU A 197 14.42 25.00 -9.17
N PRO A 198 14.35 23.81 -8.52
CA PRO A 198 13.66 23.70 -7.26
C PRO A 198 14.33 24.57 -6.19
N PRO A 199 13.56 25.11 -5.21
CA PRO A 199 14.14 25.81 -4.09
C PRO A 199 15.16 24.92 -3.40
N MET A 200 16.31 25.50 -3.01
CA MET A 200 17.33 24.76 -2.29
C MET A 200 16.75 24.19 -1.00
N ALA A 201 16.75 22.86 -0.85
CA ALA A 201 16.26 22.21 0.35
C ALA A 201 17.10 22.71 1.54
N VAL A 202 16.46 23.32 2.52
CA VAL A 202 17.08 23.53 3.83
C VAL A 202 17.23 22.14 4.45
N VAL A 203 18.42 21.57 4.37
CA VAL A 203 18.77 20.33 5.07
C VAL A 203 18.71 20.67 6.57
N PRO A 204 17.79 20.09 7.34
CA PRO A 204 17.78 20.34 8.79
C PRO A 204 19.14 19.90 9.37
N PRO A 205 19.68 20.64 10.36
CA PRO A 205 20.97 20.29 10.96
C PRO A 205 20.92 18.86 11.51
N ARG A 206 21.90 18.04 11.11
CA ARG A 206 22.14 16.73 11.73
C ARG A 206 22.63 16.97 13.15
N GLY A 207 21.73 16.97 14.11
CA GLY A 207 22.14 17.19 15.49
C GLY A 207 21.04 17.00 16.50
N SER A 208 20.84 15.77 16.93
CA SER A 208 20.45 15.45 18.32
C SER A 208 20.73 13.97 18.57
N VAL A 209 21.12 13.62 19.79
CA VAL A 209 21.39 12.25 20.22
C VAL A 209 20.05 11.49 20.13
N ALA A 210 19.84 10.84 18.98
CA ALA A 210 18.62 10.07 18.77
C ALA A 210 18.60 8.90 19.74
N ILE A 211 17.48 8.73 20.44
CA ILE A 211 17.19 7.47 21.14
C ILE A 211 17.38 6.34 20.14
N GLY A 212 18.42 5.52 20.35
CA GLY A 212 18.80 4.46 19.41
C GLY A 212 17.69 3.40 19.34
N ARG A 213 17.79 2.49 18.34
CA ARG A 213 16.85 1.36 18.14
C ARG A 213 16.53 0.60 19.44
N LYS A 214 17.51 0.42 20.33
CA LYS A 214 17.34 -0.27 21.62
C LYS A 214 16.35 0.46 22.53
N GLY A 215 16.37 1.80 22.60
CA GLY A 215 15.44 2.58 23.40
C GLY A 215 13.99 2.50 22.88
N LEU A 216 13.80 2.59 21.56
CA LEU A 216 12.48 2.40 20.93
C LEU A 216 11.89 1.02 21.23
N LEU A 217 12.68 -0.03 21.07
CA LEU A 217 12.23 -1.41 21.33
C LEU A 217 12.01 -1.71 22.81
N ALA A 218 12.58 -0.93 23.73
CA ALA A 218 12.30 -1.02 25.16
C ALA A 218 10.88 -0.52 25.51
N SER A 219 10.34 0.42 24.73
CA SER A 219 8.96 0.93 24.93
C SER A 219 7.92 -0.15 24.63
N SER A 220 7.07 -0.44 25.61
CA SER A 220 5.95 -1.37 25.44
C SER A 220 4.89 -0.84 24.47
N GLU A 221 4.68 0.46 24.45
CA GLU A 221 3.77 1.12 23.51
C GLU A 221 4.25 0.97 22.07
N PHE A 222 5.53 1.27 21.81
CA PHE A 222 6.12 1.12 20.50
C PHE A 222 6.05 -0.33 19.99
N ARG A 223 6.30 -1.32 20.86
CA ARG A 223 6.13 -2.74 20.48
C ARG A 223 4.69 -3.09 20.11
N LEU A 224 3.67 -2.52 20.76
CA LEU A 224 2.28 -2.71 20.38
C LEU A 224 2.00 -2.12 19.01
N VAL A 225 2.54 -0.94 18.69
CA VAL A 225 2.40 -0.31 17.37
C VAL A 225 3.10 -1.13 16.27
N LEU A 226 4.26 -1.74 16.57
CA LEU A 226 4.92 -2.68 15.65
C LEU A 226 4.03 -3.90 15.36
N LEU A 227 3.46 -4.50 16.39
CA LEU A 227 2.58 -5.66 16.25
C LEU A 227 1.30 -5.33 15.46
N LEU A 228 0.73 -4.15 15.70
CA LEU A 228 -0.41 -3.65 14.93
C LEU A 228 -0.03 -3.44 13.46
N GLY A 229 1.13 -2.87 13.17
CA GLY A 229 1.63 -2.70 11.81
C GLY A 229 1.75 -4.02 11.07
N LEU A 230 2.36 -5.04 11.71
CA LEU A 230 2.48 -6.38 11.16
C LEU A 230 1.11 -6.99 10.82
N GLY A 231 0.15 -6.93 11.75
CA GLY A 231 -1.19 -7.47 11.52
C GLY A 231 -1.97 -6.72 10.44
N VAL A 232 -1.87 -5.38 10.41
CA VAL A 232 -2.53 -4.55 9.38
C VAL A 232 -2.01 -4.88 7.99
N MET A 233 -0.69 -5.03 7.82
CA MET A 233 -0.09 -5.40 6.54
C MET A 233 -0.39 -6.85 6.15
N PHE A 234 -0.42 -7.78 7.12
CA PHE A 234 -0.85 -9.15 6.88
C PHE A 234 -2.27 -9.21 6.29
N ILE A 235 -3.23 -8.54 6.94
CA ILE A 235 -4.62 -8.50 6.50
C ILE A 235 -4.73 -7.73 5.17
N GLY A 236 -4.06 -6.58 5.08
CA GLY A 236 -4.13 -5.69 3.92
C GLY A 236 -3.65 -6.35 2.63
N HIS A 237 -2.44 -6.88 2.63
CA HIS A 237 -1.85 -7.52 1.45
C HIS A 237 -2.42 -8.92 1.20
N GLY A 238 -2.75 -9.67 2.26
CA GLY A 238 -3.42 -10.96 2.14
C GLY A 238 -4.74 -10.85 1.40
N LEU A 239 -5.65 -10.02 1.89
CA LEU A 239 -6.95 -9.80 1.24
C LEU A 239 -6.80 -9.05 -0.10
N GLY A 240 -5.89 -8.08 -0.19
CA GLY A 240 -5.65 -7.33 -1.42
C GLY A 240 -5.19 -8.21 -2.58
N GLY A 241 -4.36 -9.20 -2.30
CA GLY A 241 -3.84 -10.13 -3.30
C GLY A 241 -4.81 -11.24 -3.70
N TRP A 242 -5.66 -11.70 -2.76
CA TRP A 242 -6.48 -12.90 -2.97
C TRP A 242 -7.98 -12.65 -3.13
N MET A 243 -8.53 -11.50 -2.70
CA MET A 243 -9.98 -11.31 -2.65
C MET A 243 -10.69 -11.49 -4.00
N PRO A 244 -10.16 -11.05 -5.18
CA PRO A 244 -10.80 -11.36 -6.46
C PRO A 244 -10.93 -12.86 -6.69
N GLU A 245 -9.87 -13.64 -6.39
CA GLU A 245 -9.85 -15.09 -6.57
C GLU A 245 -10.72 -15.80 -5.55
N VAL A 246 -10.77 -15.30 -4.31
CA VAL A 246 -11.70 -15.80 -3.27
C VAL A 246 -13.15 -15.73 -3.77
N LEU A 247 -13.58 -14.57 -4.25
CA LEU A 247 -14.94 -14.40 -4.76
C LEU A 247 -15.21 -15.27 -5.99
N ARG A 248 -14.20 -15.53 -6.81
CA ARG A 248 -14.30 -16.38 -7.99
C ARG A 248 -14.43 -17.86 -7.63
N GLU A 249 -13.50 -18.39 -6.82
CA GLU A 249 -13.42 -19.82 -6.52
C GLU A 249 -14.38 -20.23 -5.37
N HIS A 250 -14.56 -19.39 -4.34
CA HIS A 250 -15.36 -19.71 -3.18
C HIS A 250 -16.84 -19.33 -3.37
N SER A 251 -17.10 -18.14 -3.92
CA SER A 251 -18.46 -17.60 -4.07
C SER A 251 -19.05 -17.82 -5.47
N GLY A 252 -18.26 -18.28 -6.46
CA GLY A 252 -18.74 -18.58 -7.80
C GLY A 252 -19.01 -17.36 -8.68
N PHE A 253 -18.48 -16.18 -8.33
CA PHE A 253 -18.59 -15.00 -9.20
C PHE A 253 -17.76 -15.15 -10.47
N SER A 254 -18.20 -14.51 -11.57
CA SER A 254 -17.34 -14.32 -12.73
C SER A 254 -16.10 -13.47 -12.36
N ALA A 255 -15.00 -13.62 -13.11
CA ALA A 255 -13.78 -12.84 -12.89
C ALA A 255 -14.06 -11.32 -12.89
N MET A 256 -14.91 -10.86 -13.82
CA MET A 256 -15.36 -9.46 -13.91
C MET A 256 -16.14 -9.03 -12.66
N ALA A 257 -17.14 -9.79 -12.24
CA ALA A 257 -17.96 -9.44 -11.07
C ALA A 257 -17.12 -9.43 -9.79
N ALA A 258 -16.28 -10.45 -9.59
CA ALA A 258 -15.38 -10.54 -8.45
C ALA A 258 -14.45 -9.32 -8.35
N ALA A 259 -13.79 -8.95 -9.44
CA ALA A 259 -12.88 -7.79 -9.48
C ALA A 259 -13.63 -6.48 -9.22
N ASN A 260 -14.82 -6.29 -9.80
CA ASN A 260 -15.64 -5.08 -9.62
C ASN A 260 -16.13 -4.94 -8.18
N TRP A 261 -16.56 -6.01 -7.52
CA TRP A 261 -16.95 -5.96 -6.11
C TRP A 261 -15.76 -5.64 -5.20
N VAL A 262 -14.58 -6.19 -5.49
CA VAL A 262 -13.35 -5.85 -4.74
C VAL A 262 -12.96 -4.39 -4.96
N ALA A 263 -13.11 -3.86 -6.18
CA ALA A 263 -12.87 -2.44 -6.46
C ALA A 263 -13.82 -1.54 -5.67
N LEU A 264 -15.12 -1.90 -5.59
CA LEU A 264 -16.10 -1.17 -4.78
C LEU A 264 -15.75 -1.21 -3.29
N GLY A 265 -15.35 -2.39 -2.77
CA GLY A 265 -14.81 -2.50 -1.40
C GLY A 265 -13.56 -1.65 -1.18
N GLY A 266 -12.70 -1.54 -2.20
CA GLY A 266 -11.55 -0.63 -2.21
C GLY A 266 -11.97 0.84 -2.10
N LEU A 267 -13.02 1.26 -2.81
CA LEU A 267 -13.57 2.61 -2.70
C LEU A 267 -14.06 2.93 -1.29
N VAL A 268 -14.81 2.01 -0.67
CA VAL A 268 -15.21 2.11 0.74
C VAL A 268 -13.97 2.28 1.63
N GLY A 269 -12.92 1.51 1.37
CA GLY A 269 -11.65 1.59 2.07
C GLY A 269 -10.96 2.95 1.92
N VAL A 270 -10.92 3.52 0.71
CA VAL A 270 -10.35 4.86 0.47
C VAL A 270 -11.13 5.93 1.25
N VAL A 271 -12.46 5.91 1.17
CA VAL A 271 -13.30 6.86 1.93
C VAL A 271 -13.05 6.71 3.43
N ALA A 272 -13.03 5.47 3.94
CA ALA A 272 -12.77 5.20 5.35
C ALA A 272 -11.38 5.70 5.78
N SER A 273 -10.34 5.48 4.97
CA SER A 273 -8.96 5.91 5.27
C SER A 273 -8.80 7.44 5.32
N LEU A 274 -9.65 8.18 4.61
CA LEU A 274 -9.66 9.63 4.61
C LEU A 274 -10.50 10.23 5.74
N VAL A 275 -11.65 9.60 6.06
CA VAL A 275 -12.64 10.17 6.98
C VAL A 275 -12.35 9.75 8.42
N VAL A 276 -12.07 8.47 8.65
CA VAL A 276 -11.97 7.92 10.02
C VAL A 276 -10.84 8.59 10.82
N PRO A 277 -9.59 8.69 10.33
CA PRO A 277 -8.52 9.32 11.12
C PRO A 277 -8.78 10.80 11.42
N ARG A 278 -9.43 11.53 10.49
CA ARG A 278 -9.75 12.96 10.69
C ARG A 278 -10.79 13.21 11.76
N ARG A 279 -11.66 12.23 12.02
CA ARG A 279 -12.75 12.31 13.00
C ARG A 279 -12.44 11.58 14.32
N THR A 280 -11.29 10.89 14.38
CA THR A 280 -10.91 10.10 15.54
C THR A 280 -9.94 10.89 16.39
N GLU A 281 -10.38 11.27 17.59
CA GLU A 281 -9.54 11.88 18.61
C GLU A 281 -8.60 10.84 19.25
N ARG A 282 -7.46 11.26 19.79
CA ARG A 282 -6.43 10.39 20.37
C ARG A 282 -7.00 9.32 21.32
N HIS A 283 -7.84 9.73 22.25
CA HIS A 283 -8.44 8.83 23.24
C HIS A 283 -9.39 7.79 22.62
N ARG A 284 -9.92 8.04 21.41
CA ARG A 284 -10.82 7.15 20.67
C ARG A 284 -10.11 6.24 19.68
N LEU A 285 -8.79 6.43 19.44
CA LEU A 285 -8.01 5.62 18.51
C LEU A 285 -8.19 4.10 18.74
N PRO A 286 -8.03 3.57 19.99
CA PRO A 286 -8.19 2.14 20.23
C PRO A 286 -9.61 1.65 19.95
N SER A 287 -10.63 2.48 20.21
CA SER A 287 -12.03 2.11 19.93
C SER A 287 -12.33 2.07 18.44
N ALA A 288 -11.82 3.05 17.66
CA ALA A 288 -11.95 3.08 16.22
C ALA A 288 -11.26 1.88 15.56
N MET A 289 -10.03 1.57 15.98
CA MET A 289 -9.29 0.38 15.52
C MET A 289 -10.05 -0.92 15.84
N ALA A 290 -10.60 -1.04 17.05
CA ALA A 290 -11.35 -2.23 17.45
C ALA A 290 -12.63 -2.40 16.61
N MET A 291 -13.38 -1.32 16.35
CA MET A 291 -14.57 -1.37 15.50
C MET A 291 -14.24 -1.82 14.07
N ILE A 292 -13.16 -1.30 13.50
CA ILE A 292 -12.72 -1.70 12.16
C ILE A 292 -12.31 -3.17 12.13
N LEU A 293 -11.51 -3.63 13.11
CA LEU A 293 -11.10 -5.03 13.17
C LEU A 293 -12.30 -5.98 13.31
N VAL A 294 -13.29 -5.63 14.12
CA VAL A 294 -14.52 -6.40 14.25
C VAL A 294 -15.31 -6.39 12.94
N ALA A 295 -15.46 -5.22 12.28
CA ALA A 295 -16.15 -5.14 11.00
C ALA A 295 -15.45 -5.98 9.92
N VAL A 296 -14.13 -5.93 9.84
CA VAL A 296 -13.34 -6.77 8.91
C VAL A 296 -13.50 -8.25 9.24
N ALA A 297 -13.41 -8.65 10.52
CA ALA A 297 -13.58 -10.04 10.93
C ALA A 297 -14.97 -10.57 10.57
N VAL A 298 -16.02 -9.78 10.85
CA VAL A 298 -17.41 -10.13 10.50
C VAL A 298 -17.56 -10.18 8.98
N GLY A 299 -17.03 -9.21 8.24
CA GLY A 299 -17.11 -9.19 6.77
C GLY A 299 -16.48 -10.42 6.13
N VAL A 300 -15.23 -10.77 6.51
CA VAL A 300 -14.57 -11.96 5.91
C VAL A 300 -15.20 -13.27 6.36
N ALA A 301 -15.70 -13.37 7.60
CA ALA A 301 -16.43 -14.54 8.06
C ALA A 301 -17.79 -14.67 7.36
N ALA A 302 -18.46 -13.56 7.07
CA ALA A 302 -19.73 -13.53 6.36
C ALA A 302 -19.63 -14.12 4.95
N VAL A 303 -18.53 -13.86 4.21
CA VAL A 303 -18.27 -14.51 2.90
C VAL A 303 -18.29 -16.04 3.02
N VAL A 304 -17.86 -16.60 4.17
CA VAL A 304 -17.79 -18.05 4.35
C VAL A 304 -19.13 -18.67 4.75
N VAL A 305 -19.93 -17.96 5.58
CA VAL A 305 -21.09 -18.57 6.24
C VAL A 305 -22.43 -18.07 5.72
N LEU A 306 -22.48 -16.93 5.03
CA LEU A 306 -23.71 -16.34 4.53
C LEU A 306 -23.93 -16.66 3.04
N PRO A 307 -25.17 -16.53 2.53
CA PRO A 307 -25.44 -16.65 1.10
C PRO A 307 -24.64 -15.63 0.28
N THR A 308 -24.14 -16.06 -0.89
CA THR A 308 -23.24 -15.27 -1.77
C THR A 308 -23.85 -13.93 -2.24
N VAL A 309 -25.17 -13.78 -2.20
CA VAL A 309 -25.86 -12.50 -2.48
C VAL A 309 -25.43 -11.38 -1.51
N LEU A 310 -24.90 -11.72 -0.33
CA LEU A 310 -24.42 -10.77 0.68
C LEU A 310 -22.92 -10.48 0.57
N ASP A 311 -22.19 -11.17 -0.29
CA ASP A 311 -20.73 -10.98 -0.46
C ASP A 311 -20.35 -9.54 -0.83
N PRO A 312 -21.10 -8.80 -1.65
CA PRO A 312 -20.78 -7.39 -1.90
C PRO A 312 -20.71 -6.54 -0.62
N ILE A 313 -21.64 -6.76 0.31
CA ILE A 313 -21.66 -6.09 1.62
C ILE A 313 -20.48 -6.56 2.47
N SER A 314 -20.22 -7.84 2.48
CA SER A 314 -19.12 -8.47 3.20
C SER A 314 -17.76 -7.94 2.73
N VAL A 315 -17.57 -7.80 1.42
CA VAL A 315 -16.37 -7.20 0.81
C VAL A 315 -16.24 -5.72 1.14
N ALA A 316 -17.34 -4.97 1.15
CA ALA A 316 -17.34 -3.57 1.57
C ALA A 316 -16.90 -3.41 3.04
N MET A 317 -17.38 -4.30 3.94
CA MET A 317 -16.93 -4.35 5.34
C MET A 317 -15.43 -4.68 5.43
N ALA A 318 -14.95 -5.66 4.67
CA ALA A 318 -13.53 -5.99 4.58
C ALA A 318 -12.70 -4.81 4.04
N GLY A 319 -13.26 -3.96 3.19
CA GLY A 319 -12.65 -2.74 2.66
C GLY A 319 -12.28 -1.74 3.74
N LEU A 320 -13.02 -1.68 4.85
CA LEU A 320 -12.73 -0.79 5.99
C LEU A 320 -11.33 -0.98 6.58
N ARG A 321 -10.68 -2.15 6.33
CA ARG A 321 -9.28 -2.39 6.74
C ARG A 321 -8.31 -1.30 6.32
N SER A 322 -8.58 -0.60 5.22
CA SER A 322 -7.72 0.46 4.69
C SER A 322 -7.57 1.64 5.65
N ALA A 323 -8.55 1.87 6.54
CA ALA A 323 -8.46 2.91 7.57
C ALA A 323 -7.52 2.53 8.73
N MET A 324 -7.16 1.26 8.89
CA MET A 324 -6.25 0.82 9.96
C MET A 324 -4.84 1.41 9.79
N MET A 325 -4.33 1.46 8.56
CA MET A 325 -2.98 1.96 8.29
C MET A 325 -2.77 3.40 8.80
N PRO A 326 -3.58 4.41 8.41
CA PRO A 326 -3.41 5.76 8.91
C PRO A 326 -3.64 5.87 10.42
N LEU A 327 -4.55 5.07 11.02
CA LEU A 327 -4.75 5.07 12.49
C LEU A 327 -3.52 4.54 13.22
N VAL A 328 -2.87 3.49 12.72
CA VAL A 328 -1.64 2.96 13.32
C VAL A 328 -0.48 3.95 13.16
N LEU A 329 -0.42 4.68 12.03
CA LEU A 329 0.58 5.74 11.84
C LEU A 329 0.35 6.92 12.79
N VAL A 330 -0.90 7.31 13.06
CA VAL A 330 -1.22 8.31 14.09
C VAL A 330 -0.74 7.80 15.45
N ALA A 331 -1.06 6.56 15.82
CA ALA A 331 -0.59 5.98 17.08
C ALA A 331 0.95 5.92 17.19
N LEU A 332 1.65 5.67 16.07
CA LEU A 332 3.11 5.71 15.99
C LEU A 332 3.65 7.12 16.32
N MET A 333 3.08 8.14 15.67
CA MET A 333 3.53 9.53 15.83
C MET A 333 3.19 10.13 17.19
N GLU A 334 2.14 9.61 17.85
CA GLU A 334 1.69 10.05 19.16
C GLU A 334 2.30 9.23 20.31
N SER A 335 3.14 8.23 20.01
CA SER A 335 3.82 7.43 21.05
C SER A 335 4.87 8.24 21.76
N ASP A 336 4.88 8.18 23.11
CA ASP A 336 5.86 8.87 23.95
C ASP A 336 7.33 8.48 23.67
N ALA A 337 7.54 7.33 23.03
CA ALA A 337 8.88 6.89 22.61
C ALA A 337 9.36 7.56 21.31
N VAL A 338 8.47 8.22 20.56
CA VAL A 338 8.78 8.81 19.25
C VAL A 338 8.90 10.32 19.40
N GLU A 339 10.13 10.80 19.28
CA GLU A 339 10.50 12.22 19.30
C GLU A 339 10.83 12.72 17.90
N PRO A 340 10.81 14.04 17.63
CA PRO A 340 11.21 14.60 16.34
C PRO A 340 12.60 14.13 15.90
N SER A 341 13.50 13.86 16.84
CA SER A 341 14.88 13.42 16.60
C SER A 341 15.01 11.96 16.12
N ASN A 342 14.05 11.08 16.48
CA ASN A 342 14.08 9.65 16.16
C ASN A 342 12.95 9.17 15.25
N THR A 343 12.05 10.07 14.80
CA THR A 343 10.87 9.74 13.99
C THR A 343 11.21 8.93 12.75
N GLY A 344 12.31 9.26 12.04
CA GLY A 344 12.74 8.52 10.86
C GLY A 344 13.14 7.08 11.17
N VAL A 345 13.82 6.86 12.31
CA VAL A 345 14.23 5.51 12.77
C VAL A 345 13.00 4.72 13.22
N ALA A 346 12.09 5.36 13.95
CA ALA A 346 10.85 4.75 14.43
C ALA A 346 9.97 4.30 13.25
N TYR A 347 9.75 5.19 12.27
CA TYR A 347 8.99 4.87 11.07
C TYR A 347 9.65 3.75 10.25
N GLY A 348 10.97 3.83 10.02
CA GLY A 348 11.70 2.81 9.28
C GLY A 348 11.65 1.43 9.93
N LEU A 349 11.76 1.36 11.26
CA LEU A 349 11.64 0.12 12.00
C LEU A 349 10.21 -0.43 11.98
N TRP A 350 9.23 0.45 12.16
CA TRP A 350 7.82 0.09 12.06
C TRP A 350 7.50 -0.46 10.68
N PHE A 351 7.92 0.22 9.61
CA PHE A 351 7.68 -0.20 8.23
C PHE A 351 8.31 -1.56 7.94
N ALA A 352 9.57 -1.78 8.35
CA ALA A 352 10.24 -3.05 8.14
C ALA A 352 9.52 -4.22 8.84
N VAL A 353 9.04 -4.03 10.06
CA VAL A 353 8.27 -5.05 10.80
C VAL A 353 6.89 -5.25 10.18
N ALA A 354 6.21 -4.17 9.77
CA ALA A 354 4.91 -4.22 9.15
C ALA A 354 4.93 -5.01 7.83
N GLU A 355 5.97 -4.81 7.00
CA GLU A 355 6.11 -5.50 5.71
C GLU A 355 6.41 -7.01 5.85
N ILE A 356 6.87 -7.48 7.02
CA ILE A 356 6.87 -8.93 7.30
C ILE A 356 5.44 -9.46 7.23
N GLY A 357 4.46 -8.72 7.75
CA GLY A 357 3.04 -9.01 7.55
C GLY A 357 2.62 -8.97 6.09
N GLY A 358 3.11 -7.97 5.35
CA GLY A 358 2.85 -7.82 3.91
C GLY A 358 3.31 -9.02 3.08
N VAL A 359 4.46 -9.60 3.42
CA VAL A 359 4.99 -10.84 2.80
C VAL A 359 4.19 -12.07 3.24
N THR A 360 3.99 -12.20 4.55
CA THR A 360 3.41 -13.43 5.11
C THR A 360 1.91 -13.53 4.88
N GLY A 361 1.18 -12.43 4.76
CA GLY A 361 -0.25 -12.42 4.49
C GLY A 361 -0.63 -13.21 3.24
N PRO A 362 -0.21 -12.79 2.04
CA PRO A 362 -0.53 -13.51 0.81
C PRO A 362 -0.01 -14.96 0.79
N LEU A 363 1.19 -15.18 1.33
CA LEU A 363 1.80 -16.53 1.42
C LEU A 363 0.96 -17.47 2.29
N VAL A 364 0.62 -17.05 3.49
CA VAL A 364 -0.11 -17.89 4.45
C VAL A 364 -1.53 -18.16 3.95
N LEU A 365 -2.23 -17.16 3.43
CA LEU A 365 -3.56 -17.35 2.85
C LEU A 365 -3.51 -18.34 1.68
N GLY A 366 -2.52 -18.21 0.78
CA GLY A 366 -2.35 -19.15 -0.33
C GLY A 366 -2.03 -20.57 0.12
N ARG A 367 -1.18 -20.73 1.16
CA ARG A 367 -0.87 -22.06 1.74
C ARG A 367 -2.09 -22.70 2.39
N VAL A 368 -2.88 -21.94 3.14
CA VAL A 368 -4.14 -22.44 3.73
C VAL A 368 -5.13 -22.80 2.63
N ALA A 369 -5.24 -22.01 1.59
CA ALA A 369 -6.11 -22.29 0.46
C ALA A 369 -5.71 -23.53 -0.35
N ASP A 370 -4.44 -23.95 -0.31
CA ASP A 370 -3.98 -25.24 -0.90
C ASP A 370 -4.37 -26.46 -0.07
N THR A 371 -4.85 -26.30 1.17
CA THR A 371 -5.36 -27.39 2.01
C THR A 371 -6.84 -27.67 1.77
N SER A 372 -7.39 -28.70 2.40
CA SER A 372 -8.83 -29.02 2.38
C SER A 372 -9.71 -27.89 2.95
N ALA A 373 -9.15 -26.97 3.74
CA ALA A 373 -9.86 -25.79 4.25
C ALA A 373 -10.17 -24.74 3.17
N GLY A 374 -9.45 -24.77 2.05
CA GLY A 374 -9.67 -23.87 0.93
C GLY A 374 -9.61 -22.38 1.29
N PHE A 375 -10.20 -21.53 0.45
CA PHE A 375 -10.31 -20.10 0.73
C PHE A 375 -11.20 -19.76 1.93
N GLY A 376 -12.19 -20.61 2.25
CA GLY A 376 -12.99 -20.47 3.46
C GLY A 376 -12.11 -20.48 4.72
N GLY A 377 -11.21 -21.47 4.83
CA GLY A 377 -10.23 -21.54 5.92
C GLY A 377 -9.27 -20.34 5.95
N ALA A 378 -8.83 -19.86 4.77
CA ALA A 378 -7.98 -18.68 4.68
C ALA A 378 -8.68 -17.41 5.20
N LEU A 379 -9.96 -17.20 4.87
CA LEU A 379 -10.76 -16.08 5.38
C LEU A 379 -11.01 -16.17 6.88
N LEU A 380 -11.32 -17.37 7.40
CA LEU A 380 -11.49 -17.59 8.85
C LEU A 380 -10.17 -17.32 9.61
N LEU A 381 -9.02 -17.65 9.02
CA LEU A 381 -7.72 -17.27 9.58
C LEU A 381 -7.57 -15.74 9.65
N VAL A 382 -7.98 -15.01 8.63
CA VAL A 382 -7.96 -13.52 8.68
C VAL A 382 -8.89 -13.01 9.78
N ALA A 383 -10.09 -13.57 9.92
CA ALA A 383 -11.01 -13.22 11.02
C ALA A 383 -10.37 -13.48 12.38
N LEU A 384 -9.68 -14.61 12.56
CA LEU A 384 -8.94 -14.93 13.78
C LEU A 384 -7.83 -13.91 14.05
N VAL A 385 -7.04 -13.54 13.03
CA VAL A 385 -6.00 -12.51 13.15
C VAL A 385 -6.60 -11.17 13.58
N CYS A 386 -7.73 -10.75 12.99
CA CYS A 386 -8.44 -9.53 13.42
C CYS A 386 -8.86 -9.61 14.90
N VAL A 387 -9.37 -10.74 15.37
CA VAL A 387 -9.75 -10.95 16.78
C VAL A 387 -8.52 -10.90 17.69
N LEU A 388 -7.42 -11.54 17.31
CA LEU A 388 -6.17 -11.51 18.06
C LEU A 388 -5.59 -10.10 18.15
N MET A 389 -5.73 -9.28 17.09
CA MET A 389 -5.30 -7.88 17.10
C MET A 389 -6.12 -7.00 18.07
N LEU A 390 -7.27 -7.42 18.54
CA LEU A 390 -7.99 -6.71 19.60
C LEU A 390 -7.20 -6.69 20.92
N VAL A 391 -6.30 -7.65 21.15
CA VAL A 391 -5.47 -7.69 22.36
C VAL A 391 -4.49 -6.51 22.42
N PRO A 392 -3.61 -6.27 21.43
CA PRO A 392 -2.75 -5.09 21.43
C PRO A 392 -3.56 -3.78 21.41
N VAL A 393 -4.69 -3.71 20.69
CA VAL A 393 -5.57 -2.52 20.69
C VAL A 393 -6.11 -2.22 22.09
N ARG A 394 -6.58 -3.26 22.82
CA ARG A 394 -7.05 -3.08 24.21
C ARG A 394 -5.93 -2.62 25.16
N ARG A 395 -4.71 -3.14 24.95
CA ARG A 395 -3.55 -2.72 25.76
C ARG A 395 -3.16 -1.27 25.49
N MET A 396 -3.34 -0.76 24.26
CA MET A 396 -3.11 0.66 23.95
C MET A 396 -4.00 1.62 24.72
N ARG A 397 -5.25 1.24 25.08
CA ARG A 397 -6.13 2.08 25.92
C ARG A 397 -5.46 2.51 27.22
N ARG A 398 -4.60 1.68 27.81
CA ARG A 398 -3.90 2.01 29.06
C ARG A 398 -2.91 3.16 28.90
N PHE A 399 -2.43 3.42 27.69
CA PHE A 399 -1.51 4.54 27.41
C PHE A 399 -2.31 5.80 27.06
N THR A 400 -3.35 5.71 26.25
CA THR A 400 -4.22 6.84 25.90
C THR A 400 -5.02 7.39 27.10
N ASP A 401 -5.43 6.55 28.06
CA ASP A 401 -6.19 6.97 29.23
C ASP A 401 -5.32 7.64 30.32
N ARG A 402 -4.01 7.39 30.33
CA ARG A 402 -3.08 8.06 31.27
C ARG A 402 -2.95 9.55 30.99
N ASP A 403 -3.01 9.95 29.73
CA ASP A 403 -2.88 11.35 29.32
C ASP A 403 -4.12 12.20 29.69
N LEU A 404 -5.31 11.56 29.77
CA LEU A 404 -6.53 12.23 30.21
C LEU A 404 -6.55 12.53 31.74
N ARG A 405 -5.62 11.92 32.48
CA ARG A 405 -5.52 12.08 33.94
C ARG A 405 -4.36 13.01 34.38
N ARG A 406 -3.56 13.48 33.43
CA ARG A 406 -2.53 14.51 33.61
C ARG A 406 -3.01 15.86 33.08
#